data_6d6353b0c5a404a21306a462dc298865
#
_entry.id   6d6353b0c5a404a21306a462dc298865
#
_cell.length_a   1.000
_cell.length_b   1.000
_cell.length_c   1.000
_cell.angle_alpha   90.00
_cell.angle_beta   90.00
_cell.angle_gamma   90.00
#
_symmetry.space_group_name_H-M   'P 1'
#
loop_
_entity.id
_entity.type
_entity.pdbx_description
1 polymer ?
#
loop_
_entity_poly.entity_id
_entity_poly.type
_entity_poly.pdbx_seq_one_letter_code
_entity_poly.pdbx_strand_id
1 'polypeptide(L)'
;MSNIRYGPRSKESIRNRELEATGRETWSDSLEAVYETDPDVIAAVLPPPLKPGPEPLVRLNISTVTMPGDLIFGAGWFGVQACHDDVLGEYPLLMPMTTEQATVGGRETFGEPKKIAEIKAEREGNEIHSSIKRLGFTVAEIKGEIIGERDPVSNERIDFYFKLLPSPEGPTKLDGDPFIVHSKKSSRERKAEVVEGEVILGDSPLDPLSDLPVKKLVSINLSQRATVVSARTVGTVPAENLIPFVHQRYDDLSVLGNKDDDE
;
A
#
# COMPACT_ATOMS: atom_id res chain seq x y z
N MET A 1 -19.03 -40.46 0.71
CA MET A 1 -19.33 -39.04 0.47
C MET A 1 -18.46 -38.58 -0.69
N SER A 2 -19.04 -38.00 -1.71
CA SER A 2 -18.29 -37.54 -2.89
C SER A 2 -17.33 -36.43 -2.43
N ASN A 3 -16.06 -36.54 -2.83
CA ASN A 3 -15.00 -35.56 -2.45
C ASN A 3 -15.10 -34.33 -3.38
N ILE A 4 -16.22 -33.59 -3.29
CA ILE A 4 -16.48 -32.40 -4.08
C ILE A 4 -15.71 -31.22 -3.45
N ARG A 5 -14.58 -30.84 -4.04
CA ARG A 5 -13.69 -29.80 -3.51
C ARG A 5 -14.31 -28.39 -3.45
N TYR A 6 -15.28 -28.11 -4.33
CA TYR A 6 -16.07 -26.87 -4.33
C TYR A 6 -17.28 -26.90 -3.41
N GLY A 7 -17.59 -28.04 -2.78
CA GLY A 7 -18.69 -28.16 -1.85
C GLY A 7 -18.41 -27.45 -0.52
N PRO A 8 -19.43 -27.38 0.36
CA PRO A 8 -19.30 -26.71 1.65
C PRO A 8 -18.20 -27.38 2.48
N ARG A 9 -17.44 -26.56 3.17
CA ARG A 9 -16.38 -27.00 4.10
C ARG A 9 -16.81 -26.78 5.55
N SER A 10 -16.26 -27.56 6.45
CA SER A 10 -16.43 -27.30 7.89
C SER A 10 -15.70 -26.00 8.27
N LYS A 11 -16.13 -25.35 9.35
CA LYS A 11 -15.50 -24.12 9.86
C LYS A 11 -13.99 -24.32 10.11
N GLU A 12 -13.61 -25.48 10.59
CA GLU A 12 -12.23 -25.82 10.91
C GLU A 12 -11.37 -26.02 9.66
N SER A 13 -11.99 -26.30 8.51
CA SER A 13 -11.29 -26.50 7.24
C SER A 13 -11.27 -25.28 6.34
N ILE A 14 -11.95 -24.19 6.75
CA ILE A 14 -11.90 -22.91 6.03
C ILE A 14 -10.53 -22.27 6.31
N ARG A 15 -9.86 -21.85 5.23
CA ARG A 15 -8.59 -21.13 5.30
C ARG A 15 -8.72 -19.78 4.58
N ASN A 16 -8.27 -18.75 5.23
CA ASN A 16 -8.09 -17.43 4.65
C ASN A 16 -6.67 -16.96 4.99
N ARG A 17 -5.84 -16.83 3.97
CA ARG A 17 -4.42 -16.52 4.10
C ARG A 17 -4.16 -15.22 4.84
N GLU A 18 -4.92 -14.16 4.54
CA GLU A 18 -4.76 -12.87 5.20
C GLU A 18 -5.12 -12.95 6.68
N LEU A 19 -6.20 -13.66 7.02
CA LEU A 19 -6.60 -13.88 8.41
C LEU A 19 -5.62 -14.79 9.15
N GLU A 20 -5.07 -15.79 8.47
CA GLU A 20 -4.04 -16.68 9.07
C GLU A 20 -2.71 -15.96 9.30
N ALA A 21 -2.38 -14.96 8.48
CA ALA A 21 -1.20 -14.12 8.66
C ALA A 21 -1.37 -13.09 9.78
N THR A 22 -2.62 -12.76 10.16
CA THR A 22 -2.90 -11.83 11.26
C THR A 22 -2.33 -12.37 12.56
N GLY A 23 -1.52 -11.55 13.24
CA GLY A 23 -0.84 -11.93 14.49
C GLY A 23 0.43 -12.78 14.30
N ARG A 24 0.82 -13.13 13.07
CA ARG A 24 2.08 -13.83 12.77
C ARG A 24 3.11 -12.89 12.19
N GLU A 25 4.37 -13.14 12.50
CA GLU A 25 5.47 -12.41 11.87
C GLU A 25 5.59 -12.76 10.39
N THR A 26 5.67 -11.73 9.56
CA THR A 26 5.98 -11.85 8.13
C THR A 26 7.28 -11.08 7.87
N TRP A 27 8.29 -11.75 7.36
CA TRP A 27 9.59 -11.17 7.06
C TRP A 27 9.62 -10.52 5.67
N SER A 28 10.33 -9.41 5.57
CA SER A 28 10.58 -8.74 4.29
C SER A 28 11.96 -8.09 4.27
N ASP A 29 12.55 -8.06 3.07
CA ASP A 29 13.61 -7.12 2.72
C ASP A 29 12.93 -5.88 2.17
N SER A 30 13.10 -4.75 2.83
CA SER A 30 12.31 -3.52 2.59
C SER A 30 13.21 -2.33 2.33
N LEU A 31 13.13 -1.75 1.15
CA LEU A 31 13.69 -0.45 0.83
C LEU A 31 12.61 0.60 1.04
N GLU A 32 12.84 1.52 1.99
CA GLU A 32 11.87 2.52 2.41
C GLU A 32 12.46 3.92 2.29
N ALA A 33 11.75 4.78 1.60
CA ALA A 33 12.04 6.20 1.52
C ALA A 33 10.94 7.01 2.21
N VAL A 34 11.34 8.04 2.97
CA VAL A 34 10.45 9.03 3.58
C VAL A 34 10.87 10.40 3.08
N TYR A 35 9.91 11.21 2.67
CA TYR A 35 10.15 12.57 2.21
C TYR A 35 9.01 13.51 2.54
N GLU A 36 9.29 14.82 2.54
CA GLU A 36 8.29 15.87 2.67
C GLU A 36 7.79 16.28 1.27
N THR A 37 6.47 16.48 1.16
CA THR A 37 5.80 17.01 -0.02
C THR A 37 5.06 18.31 0.31
N ASP A 38 4.19 18.76 -0.60
CA ASP A 38 3.35 19.92 -0.38
C ASP A 38 2.16 19.58 0.54
N PRO A 39 1.95 20.30 1.64
CA PRO A 39 0.83 20.05 2.55
C PRO A 39 -0.55 20.12 1.88
N ASP A 40 -0.73 21.00 0.89
CA ASP A 40 -2.00 21.15 0.19
C ASP A 40 -2.30 19.93 -0.67
N VAL A 41 -1.28 19.28 -1.22
CA VAL A 41 -1.43 18.03 -1.98
C VAL A 41 -1.87 16.88 -1.05
N ILE A 42 -1.27 16.80 0.15
CA ILE A 42 -1.73 15.80 1.15
C ILE A 42 -3.19 16.03 1.51
N ALA A 43 -3.59 17.28 1.75
CA ALA A 43 -4.98 17.58 2.07
C ALA A 43 -5.94 17.20 0.93
N ALA A 44 -5.51 17.36 -0.31
CA ALA A 44 -6.32 17.05 -1.50
C ALA A 44 -6.53 15.55 -1.72
N VAL A 45 -5.58 14.70 -1.35
CA VAL A 45 -5.66 13.24 -1.58
C VAL A 45 -6.34 12.47 -0.45
N LEU A 46 -6.59 13.11 0.68
CA LEU A 46 -7.20 12.45 1.86
C LEU A 46 -8.73 12.48 1.80
N PRO A 47 -9.39 11.30 1.72
CA PRO A 47 -10.85 11.27 1.82
C PRO A 47 -11.31 11.56 3.25
N PRO A 48 -12.41 12.32 3.44
CA PRO A 48 -13.02 12.49 4.76
C PRO A 48 -13.42 11.14 5.38
N PRO A 49 -13.28 10.96 6.71
CA PRO A 49 -12.96 11.96 7.74
C PRO A 49 -11.47 12.15 8.03
N LEU A 50 -10.57 11.57 7.21
CA LEU A 50 -9.14 11.74 7.39
C LEU A 50 -8.73 13.20 7.23
N LYS A 51 -7.71 13.60 7.99
CA LYS A 51 -7.08 14.92 7.94
C LYS A 51 -5.58 14.76 7.78
N PRO A 52 -4.87 15.76 7.24
CA PRO A 52 -3.41 15.75 7.24
C PRO A 52 -2.83 15.53 8.63
N GLY A 53 -1.72 14.80 8.71
CA GLY A 53 -0.91 14.69 9.91
C GLY A 53 -0.14 15.99 10.20
N PRO A 54 0.60 16.05 11.31
CA PRO A 54 1.35 17.25 11.71
C PRO A 54 2.51 17.59 10.76
N GLU A 55 3.01 16.62 10.01
CA GLU A 55 4.12 16.77 9.08
C GLU A 55 3.68 16.32 7.68
N PRO A 56 4.13 17.00 6.61
CA PRO A 56 3.71 16.68 5.25
C PRO A 56 4.52 15.49 4.68
N LEU A 57 4.51 14.38 5.41
CA LEU A 57 5.31 13.21 5.08
C LEU A 57 4.60 12.28 4.09
N VAL A 58 5.39 11.84 3.12
CA VAL A 58 5.07 10.74 2.22
C VAL A 58 6.07 9.62 2.47
N ARG A 59 5.59 8.40 2.44
CA ARG A 59 6.41 7.20 2.49
C ARG A 59 6.22 6.37 1.23
N LEU A 60 7.34 5.90 0.68
CA LEU A 60 7.40 4.90 -0.37
C LEU A 60 8.17 3.70 0.17
N ASN A 61 7.59 2.51 0.08
CA ASN A 61 8.24 1.26 0.43
C ASN A 61 8.16 0.27 -0.73
N ILE A 62 9.27 -0.37 -1.05
CA ILE A 62 9.36 -1.45 -2.03
C ILE A 62 10.01 -2.64 -1.32
N SER A 63 9.35 -3.78 -1.32
CA SER A 63 9.75 -4.92 -0.50
C SER A 63 9.63 -6.24 -1.24
N THR A 64 10.52 -7.16 -0.87
CA THR A 64 10.36 -8.58 -1.14
C THR A 64 9.88 -9.26 0.15
N VAL A 65 8.71 -9.86 0.11
CA VAL A 65 8.04 -10.47 1.26
C VAL A 65 8.17 -11.97 1.20
N THR A 66 8.60 -12.58 2.31
CA THR A 66 8.67 -14.04 2.46
C THR A 66 7.59 -14.50 3.44
N MET A 67 6.64 -15.25 2.94
CA MET A 67 5.56 -15.87 3.70
C MET A 67 5.95 -17.27 4.18
N PRO A 68 5.27 -17.82 5.21
CA PRO A 68 5.43 -19.22 5.58
C PRO A 68 5.23 -20.17 4.37
N GLY A 69 6.11 -21.16 4.23
CA GLY A 69 6.13 -22.07 3.09
C GLY A 69 6.93 -21.53 1.89
N ASP A 70 7.84 -20.58 2.15
CA ASP A 70 8.78 -20.00 1.19
C ASP A 70 8.11 -19.33 -0.03
N LEU A 71 6.86 -18.90 0.15
CA LEU A 71 6.18 -18.12 -0.86
C LEU A 71 6.73 -16.68 -0.84
N ILE A 72 7.38 -16.30 -1.92
CA ILE A 72 7.98 -14.98 -2.09
C ILE A 72 7.14 -14.15 -3.06
N PHE A 73 6.91 -12.88 -2.72
CA PHE A 73 6.26 -11.92 -3.61
C PHE A 73 6.78 -10.49 -3.38
N GLY A 74 6.70 -9.67 -4.42
CA GLY A 74 6.96 -8.24 -4.34
C GLY A 74 5.75 -7.49 -3.79
N ALA A 75 6.01 -6.53 -2.92
CA ALA A 75 5.01 -5.65 -2.34
C ALA A 75 5.52 -4.21 -2.33
N GLY A 76 4.62 -3.27 -2.60
CA GLY A 76 4.87 -1.85 -2.45
C GLY A 76 3.83 -1.19 -1.54
N TRP A 77 4.20 -0.03 -1.06
CA TRP A 77 3.34 0.84 -0.28
C TRP A 77 3.70 2.30 -0.57
N PHE A 78 2.73 3.11 -0.95
CA PHE A 78 2.90 4.53 -1.18
C PHE A 78 1.72 5.27 -0.55
N GLY A 79 2.00 6.23 0.31
CA GLY A 79 0.96 6.96 0.99
C GLY A 79 1.48 8.08 1.86
N VAL A 80 0.57 8.74 2.56
CA VAL A 80 0.78 10.01 3.26
C VAL A 80 0.47 9.90 4.74
N GLN A 81 1.09 10.74 5.55
CA GLN A 81 0.76 10.89 6.95
C GLN A 81 -0.65 11.49 7.09
N ALA A 82 -1.45 10.89 7.95
CA ALA A 82 -2.84 11.27 8.16
C ALA A 82 -3.27 11.12 9.62
N CYS A 83 -4.36 11.77 9.98
CA CYS A 83 -5.04 11.58 11.27
C CYS A 83 -6.49 11.15 11.04
N HIS A 84 -6.95 10.21 11.86
CA HIS A 84 -8.36 9.87 12.02
C HIS A 84 -8.73 10.07 13.48
N ASP A 85 -9.63 11.02 13.75
CA ASP A 85 -9.86 11.55 15.09
C ASP A 85 -8.54 11.99 15.75
N ASP A 86 -8.21 11.48 16.92
CA ASP A 86 -6.95 11.77 17.64
C ASP A 86 -5.84 10.75 17.34
N VAL A 87 -6.04 9.86 16.36
CA VAL A 87 -5.07 8.82 16.01
C VAL A 87 -4.22 9.27 14.84
N LEU A 88 -2.91 9.40 15.09
CA LEU A 88 -1.92 9.61 14.03
C LEU A 88 -1.62 8.28 13.35
N GLY A 89 -1.58 8.29 12.02
CA GLY A 89 -1.30 7.13 11.20
C GLY A 89 -0.94 7.53 9.77
N GLU A 90 -1.18 6.62 8.84
CA GLU A 90 -0.88 6.81 7.43
C GLU A 90 -2.03 6.31 6.56
N TYR A 91 -2.25 6.99 5.44
CA TYR A 91 -3.22 6.60 4.43
C TYR A 91 -2.51 6.20 3.14
N PRO A 92 -2.58 4.91 2.73
CA PRO A 92 -1.99 4.48 1.47
C PRO A 92 -2.88 4.85 0.28
N LEU A 93 -2.24 5.45 -0.71
CA LEU A 93 -2.84 5.75 -2.03
C LEU A 93 -2.68 4.57 -2.98
N LEU A 94 -1.55 3.85 -2.88
CA LEU A 94 -1.25 2.69 -3.72
C LEU A 94 -0.50 1.62 -2.92
N MET A 95 -0.97 0.38 -3.03
CA MET A 95 -0.30 -0.81 -2.48
C MET A 95 -0.11 -1.85 -3.60
N PRO A 96 0.95 -1.72 -4.43
CA PRO A 96 1.18 -2.64 -5.53
C PRO A 96 1.67 -4.00 -5.01
N MET A 97 1.21 -5.08 -5.64
CA MET A 97 1.55 -6.46 -5.31
C MET A 97 1.84 -7.24 -6.58
N THR A 98 2.75 -8.21 -6.52
CA THR A 98 3.04 -9.08 -7.68
C THR A 98 2.15 -10.30 -7.77
N THR A 99 1.31 -10.59 -6.76
CA THR A 99 0.45 -11.78 -6.75
C THR A 99 -1.02 -11.44 -6.52
N GLU A 100 -1.89 -12.18 -7.19
CA GLU A 100 -3.33 -12.08 -7.04
C GLU A 100 -3.79 -12.33 -5.60
N GLN A 101 -3.25 -13.37 -4.94
CA GLN A 101 -3.63 -13.74 -3.58
C GLN A 101 -3.35 -12.61 -2.58
N ALA A 102 -2.18 -11.97 -2.67
CA ALA A 102 -1.86 -10.84 -1.81
C ALA A 102 -2.76 -9.63 -2.09
N THR A 103 -3.15 -9.44 -3.37
CA THR A 103 -4.03 -8.34 -3.78
C THR A 103 -5.45 -8.56 -3.29
N VAL A 104 -6.08 -9.67 -3.69
CA VAL A 104 -7.50 -9.95 -3.39
C VAL A 104 -7.71 -10.05 -1.88
N GLY A 105 -6.87 -10.82 -1.17
CA GLY A 105 -6.98 -11.00 0.27
C GLY A 105 -6.96 -9.68 1.04
N GLY A 106 -6.02 -8.80 0.74
CA GLY A 106 -5.91 -7.51 1.41
C GLY A 106 -7.06 -6.54 1.09
N ARG A 107 -7.49 -6.51 -0.18
CA ARG A 107 -8.64 -5.70 -0.61
C ARG A 107 -9.93 -6.12 0.08
N GLU A 108 -10.24 -7.42 0.04
CA GLU A 108 -11.51 -7.95 0.54
C GLU A 108 -11.55 -8.02 2.07
N THR A 109 -10.41 -8.28 2.73
CA THR A 109 -10.36 -8.40 4.18
C THR A 109 -10.27 -7.04 4.87
N PHE A 110 -9.35 -6.19 4.45
CA PHE A 110 -9.01 -4.95 5.15
C PHE A 110 -9.45 -3.66 4.43
N GLY A 111 -9.71 -3.73 3.13
CA GLY A 111 -9.96 -2.54 2.33
C GLY A 111 -8.69 -1.87 1.81
N GLU A 112 -7.57 -2.57 1.76
CA GLU A 112 -6.30 -2.06 1.25
C GLU A 112 -6.39 -1.69 -0.25
N PRO A 113 -5.83 -0.55 -0.72
CA PRO A 113 -5.86 -0.14 -2.13
C PRO A 113 -4.82 -0.92 -2.95
N LYS A 114 -4.88 -2.25 -2.86
CA LYS A 114 -3.94 -3.14 -3.54
C LYS A 114 -4.28 -3.26 -5.03
N LYS A 115 -3.25 -3.20 -5.86
CA LYS A 115 -3.31 -3.36 -7.32
C LYS A 115 -2.17 -4.26 -7.77
N ILE A 116 -2.35 -5.00 -8.88
CA ILE A 116 -1.28 -5.82 -9.46
C ILE A 116 -0.25 -4.91 -10.14
N ALA A 117 1.03 -5.20 -9.93
CA ALA A 117 2.15 -4.50 -10.54
C ALA A 117 3.36 -5.42 -10.72
N GLU A 118 4.29 -5.01 -11.57
CA GLU A 118 5.64 -5.55 -11.62
C GLU A 118 6.49 -4.80 -10.57
N ILE A 119 7.20 -5.55 -9.73
CA ILE A 119 8.06 -4.99 -8.70
C ILE A 119 9.44 -5.63 -8.84
N LYS A 120 10.47 -4.79 -8.92
CA LYS A 120 11.87 -5.22 -8.94
C LYS A 120 12.58 -4.66 -7.72
N ALA A 121 13.45 -5.45 -7.12
CA ALA A 121 14.34 -5.06 -6.05
C ALA A 121 15.70 -5.69 -6.35
N GLU A 122 16.61 -4.86 -6.82
CA GLU A 122 17.93 -5.28 -7.30
C GLU A 122 19.00 -4.69 -6.38
N ARG A 123 20.02 -5.50 -6.06
CA ARG A 123 21.20 -5.07 -5.30
C ARG A 123 22.44 -5.66 -5.94
N GLU A 124 23.40 -4.80 -6.27
CA GLU A 124 24.71 -5.19 -6.75
C GLU A 124 25.79 -4.53 -5.86
N GLY A 125 26.33 -5.33 -4.94
CA GLY A 125 27.22 -4.80 -3.91
C GLY A 125 26.51 -3.81 -2.99
N ASN A 126 26.92 -2.55 -3.02
CA ASN A 126 26.29 -1.44 -2.30
C ASN A 126 25.23 -0.71 -3.12
N GLU A 127 25.22 -0.89 -4.44
CA GLU A 127 24.25 -0.26 -5.31
C GLU A 127 22.87 -0.92 -5.16
N ILE A 128 21.83 -0.10 -5.09
CA ILE A 128 20.44 -0.54 -4.96
C ILE A 128 19.60 0.16 -6.02
N HIS A 129 18.74 -0.63 -6.68
CA HIS A 129 17.71 -0.13 -7.55
C HIS A 129 16.44 -0.94 -7.34
N SER A 130 15.38 -0.27 -6.92
CA SER A 130 14.05 -0.87 -6.80
C SER A 130 13.02 -0.06 -7.58
N SER A 131 12.08 -0.74 -8.22
CA SER A 131 11.08 -0.09 -9.06
C SER A 131 9.72 -0.76 -8.98
N ILE A 132 8.69 0.04 -9.24
CA ILE A 132 7.30 -0.38 -9.39
C ILE A 132 6.85 0.04 -10.79
N LYS A 133 6.41 -0.96 -11.59
CA LYS A 133 5.84 -0.71 -12.91
C LYS A 133 4.43 -1.25 -12.98
N ARG A 134 3.48 -0.43 -13.44
CA ARG A 134 2.08 -0.81 -13.55
C ARG A 134 1.50 -0.35 -14.88
N LEU A 135 0.80 -1.26 -15.59
CA LEU A 135 0.15 -0.99 -16.88
C LEU A 135 1.06 -0.29 -17.91
N GLY A 136 2.35 -0.66 -17.92
CA GLY A 136 3.34 -0.09 -18.84
C GLY A 136 4.11 1.14 -18.31
N PHE A 137 3.64 1.78 -17.21
CA PHE A 137 4.27 2.95 -16.61
C PHE A 137 5.14 2.56 -15.41
N THR A 138 6.37 3.06 -15.35
CA THR A 138 7.18 3.02 -14.13
C THR A 138 6.69 4.14 -13.21
N VAL A 139 5.97 3.79 -12.15
CA VAL A 139 5.31 4.76 -11.27
C VAL A 139 6.18 5.21 -10.10
N ALA A 140 7.15 4.39 -9.69
CA ALA A 140 8.11 4.75 -8.65
C ALA A 140 9.42 3.99 -8.82
N GLU A 141 10.53 4.66 -8.48
CA GLU A 141 11.85 4.06 -8.34
C GLU A 141 12.56 4.63 -7.10
N ILE A 142 13.39 3.80 -6.47
CA ILE A 142 14.37 4.22 -5.47
C ILE A 142 15.72 3.72 -5.96
N LYS A 143 16.70 4.63 -6.11
CA LYS A 143 18.07 4.34 -6.50
C LYS A 143 19.02 4.92 -5.48
N GLY A 144 20.11 4.22 -5.20
CA GLY A 144 21.12 4.76 -4.31
C GLY A 144 22.21 3.75 -3.97
N GLU A 145 23.07 4.18 -3.05
CA GLU A 145 24.19 3.40 -2.54
C GLU A 145 24.08 3.23 -1.02
N ILE A 146 24.35 2.04 -0.51
CA ILE A 146 24.46 1.77 0.92
C ILE A 146 25.76 2.42 1.41
N ILE A 147 25.60 3.40 2.32
CA ILE A 147 26.72 4.17 2.89
C ILE A 147 27.10 3.72 4.29
N GLY A 148 26.34 2.84 4.90
CA GLY A 148 26.61 2.33 6.24
C GLY A 148 25.46 1.54 6.83
N GLU A 149 25.67 1.06 8.05
CA GLU A 149 24.64 0.41 8.85
C GLU A 149 24.13 1.35 9.93
N ARG A 150 22.92 1.11 10.39
CA ARG A 150 22.34 1.72 11.58
C ARG A 150 21.79 0.64 12.51
N ASP A 151 21.56 1.01 13.76
CA ASP A 151 20.96 0.12 14.73
C ASP A 151 19.53 -0.26 14.28
N PRO A 152 19.18 -1.56 14.34
CA PRO A 152 17.82 -2.02 14.11
C PRO A 152 16.85 -1.43 15.14
N VAL A 153 15.66 -1.05 14.66
CA VAL A 153 14.62 -0.49 15.50
C VAL A 153 13.35 -1.34 15.50
N SER A 154 12.52 -1.13 16.51
CA SER A 154 11.14 -1.60 16.53
C SER A 154 10.21 -0.40 16.49
N ASN A 155 9.18 -0.46 15.68
CA ASN A 155 8.20 0.60 15.59
C ASN A 155 6.78 0.07 15.48
N GLU A 156 5.83 0.94 15.78
CA GLU A 156 4.41 0.69 15.58
C GLU A 156 3.84 1.84 14.75
N ARG A 157 2.93 1.50 13.84
CA ARG A 157 2.17 2.48 13.10
C ARG A 157 0.75 1.98 12.85
N ILE A 158 -0.12 2.89 12.49
CA ILE A 158 -1.50 2.61 12.10
C ILE A 158 -1.67 3.05 10.66
N ASP A 159 -2.15 2.13 9.80
CA ASP A 159 -2.62 2.48 8.48
C ASP A 159 -4.14 2.57 8.50
N PHE A 160 -4.70 3.54 7.79
CA PHE A 160 -6.14 3.73 7.63
C PHE A 160 -6.58 3.19 6.29
N TYR A 161 -7.64 2.36 6.28
CA TYR A 161 -8.22 1.84 5.05
C TYR A 161 -9.71 2.08 5.02
N PHE A 162 -10.25 2.22 3.81
CA PHE A 162 -11.69 2.22 3.58
C PHE A 162 -12.09 0.93 2.87
N LYS A 163 -12.84 0.09 3.56
CA LYS A 163 -13.40 -1.13 2.97
C LYS A 163 -14.73 -0.80 2.34
N LEU A 164 -14.76 -0.79 1.01
CA LEU A 164 -15.91 -0.41 0.20
C LEU A 164 -16.07 -1.35 -1.00
N LEU A 165 -17.27 -1.44 -1.53
CA LEU A 165 -17.60 -2.15 -2.76
C LEU A 165 -18.38 -1.22 -3.69
N PRO A 166 -17.95 -1.07 -4.96
CA PRO A 166 -18.76 -0.41 -5.98
C PRO A 166 -20.04 -1.20 -6.22
N SER A 167 -21.14 -0.50 -6.43
CA SER A 167 -22.42 -1.12 -6.75
C SER A 167 -22.53 -1.39 -8.26
N PRO A 168 -23.09 -2.54 -8.68
CA PRO A 168 -23.36 -2.79 -10.09
C PRO A 168 -24.49 -1.91 -10.65
N GLU A 169 -25.19 -1.15 -9.79
CA GLU A 169 -26.30 -0.30 -10.20
C GLU A 169 -25.87 1.04 -10.81
N GLY A 170 -24.58 1.38 -10.78
CA GLY A 170 -24.06 2.59 -11.40
C GLY A 170 -22.64 2.96 -10.96
N PRO A 171 -21.92 3.73 -11.81
CA PRO A 171 -20.50 4.02 -11.61
C PRO A 171 -20.21 4.91 -10.40
N THR A 172 -21.21 5.64 -9.91
CA THR A 172 -21.09 6.54 -8.76
C THR A 172 -21.81 6.02 -7.52
N LYS A 173 -22.08 4.72 -7.45
CA LYS A 173 -22.75 4.09 -6.33
C LYS A 173 -21.87 3.10 -5.60
N LEU A 174 -22.02 3.01 -4.30
CA LEU A 174 -21.44 1.98 -3.44
C LEU A 174 -22.54 1.09 -2.86
N ASP A 175 -22.21 -0.16 -2.55
CA ASP A 175 -23.13 -1.13 -1.89
C ASP A 175 -23.22 -0.87 -0.37
N GLY A 176 -23.47 0.38 0.00
CA GLY A 176 -23.60 0.85 1.37
C GLY A 176 -22.41 1.71 1.83
N ASP A 177 -22.50 2.14 3.08
CA ASP A 177 -21.48 2.98 3.70
C ASP A 177 -20.17 2.22 3.91
N PRO A 178 -19.02 2.74 3.41
CA PRO A 178 -17.72 2.14 3.62
C PRO A 178 -17.36 1.98 5.10
N PHE A 179 -16.70 0.87 5.43
CA PHE A 179 -16.10 0.71 6.76
C PHE A 179 -14.73 1.37 6.79
N ILE A 180 -14.46 2.13 7.86
CA ILE A 180 -13.10 2.56 8.17
C ILE A 180 -12.41 1.53 9.05
N VAL A 181 -11.20 1.15 8.63
CA VAL A 181 -10.39 0.10 9.26
C VAL A 181 -9.07 0.72 9.73
N HIS A 182 -8.74 0.54 11.00
CA HIS A 182 -7.43 0.79 11.55
C HIS A 182 -6.61 -0.50 11.53
N SER A 183 -5.50 -0.49 10.82
CA SER A 183 -4.56 -1.62 10.75
C SER A 183 -3.28 -1.25 11.48
N LYS A 184 -3.11 -1.81 12.67
CA LYS A 184 -1.88 -1.65 13.46
C LYS A 184 -0.82 -2.60 12.92
N LYS A 185 0.34 -2.05 12.61
CA LYS A 185 1.54 -2.77 12.18
C LYS A 185 2.63 -2.59 13.23
N SER A 186 3.01 -3.70 13.85
CA SER A 186 4.15 -3.74 14.78
C SER A 186 5.30 -4.42 14.06
N SER A 187 6.40 -3.72 13.89
CA SER A 187 7.57 -4.23 13.15
C SER A 187 8.82 -4.20 14.02
N ARG A 188 9.71 -5.16 13.77
CA ARG A 188 11.06 -5.20 14.31
C ARG A 188 12.06 -5.51 13.22
N GLU A 189 13.16 -4.80 13.23
CA GLU A 189 14.27 -5.03 12.31
C GLU A 189 15.29 -5.99 12.93
N ARG A 190 16.01 -6.71 12.08
CA ARG A 190 17.21 -7.47 12.49
C ARG A 190 18.47 -6.96 11.78
N LYS A 191 18.31 -6.24 10.66
CA LYS A 191 19.36 -5.56 9.94
C LYS A 191 18.80 -4.26 9.37
N ALA A 192 19.60 -3.20 9.40
CA ALA A 192 19.24 -1.93 8.81
C ALA A 192 20.47 -1.21 8.24
N GLU A 193 20.35 -0.74 7.01
CA GLU A 193 21.38 -0.07 6.24
C GLU A 193 20.88 1.30 5.79
N VAL A 194 21.73 2.30 5.86
CA VAL A 194 21.42 3.67 5.39
C VAL A 194 21.80 3.75 3.92
N VAL A 195 20.92 4.35 3.14
CA VAL A 195 21.11 4.53 1.69
C VAL A 195 21.18 6.02 1.38
N GLU A 196 22.20 6.44 0.65
CA GLU A 196 22.25 7.73 0.00
C GLU A 196 21.77 7.57 -1.44
N GLY A 197 20.74 8.35 -1.83
CA GLY A 197 20.11 8.15 -3.13
C GLY A 197 18.95 9.08 -3.40
N GLU A 198 18.10 8.67 -4.34
CA GLU A 198 16.98 9.46 -4.81
C GLU A 198 15.69 8.62 -4.94
N VAL A 199 14.56 9.31 -4.88
CA VAL A 199 13.23 8.81 -5.20
C VAL A 199 12.78 9.45 -6.49
N ILE A 200 12.40 8.63 -7.47
CA ILE A 200 11.87 9.05 -8.76
C ILE A 200 10.40 8.63 -8.82
N LEU A 201 9.52 9.58 -8.97
CA LEU A 201 8.08 9.36 -9.10
C LEU A 201 7.66 9.53 -10.54
N GLY A 202 7.00 8.52 -11.08
CA GLY A 202 6.51 8.51 -12.44
C GLY A 202 5.13 9.13 -12.57
N ASP A 203 4.87 9.66 -13.75
CA ASP A 203 3.53 10.09 -14.16
C ASP A 203 2.82 8.91 -14.82
N SER A 204 1.57 8.69 -14.41
CA SER A 204 0.69 7.67 -14.97
C SER A 204 -0.76 8.17 -14.88
N PRO A 205 -1.55 8.02 -15.91
CA PRO A 205 -2.95 8.45 -15.87
C PRO A 205 -3.80 7.75 -14.80
N LEU A 206 -3.34 6.58 -14.33
CA LEU A 206 -4.09 5.78 -13.35
C LEU A 206 -3.46 5.77 -11.95
N ASP A 207 -2.18 6.07 -11.86
CA ASP A 207 -1.44 6.11 -10.60
C ASP A 207 -0.43 7.26 -10.65
N PRO A 208 -0.88 8.54 -10.58
CA PRO A 208 -0.03 9.72 -10.76
C PRO A 208 0.76 10.04 -9.49
N LEU A 209 1.77 9.21 -9.17
CA LEU A 209 2.56 9.41 -7.94
C LEU A 209 3.37 10.71 -7.98
N SER A 210 3.69 11.20 -9.18
CA SER A 210 4.36 12.49 -9.39
C SER A 210 3.57 13.71 -8.87
N ASP A 211 2.26 13.58 -8.65
CA ASP A 211 1.45 14.64 -8.02
C ASP A 211 1.87 14.91 -6.56
N LEU A 212 2.61 13.99 -5.93
CA LEU A 212 3.17 14.17 -4.59
C LEU A 212 4.70 14.37 -4.67
N PRO A 213 5.19 15.52 -5.17
CA PRO A 213 6.60 15.70 -5.50
C PRO A 213 7.51 15.63 -4.27
N VAL A 214 8.72 15.11 -4.46
CA VAL A 214 9.76 15.07 -3.42
C VAL A 214 10.30 16.49 -3.23
N LYS A 215 9.87 17.17 -2.18
CA LYS A 215 10.38 18.52 -1.80
C LYS A 215 11.66 18.42 -0.98
N LYS A 216 11.71 17.46 -0.07
CA LYS A 216 12.85 17.23 0.80
C LYS A 216 12.90 15.74 1.17
N LEU A 217 13.94 15.07 0.75
CA LEU A 217 14.20 13.70 1.18
C LEU A 217 14.59 13.69 2.65
N VAL A 218 13.92 12.87 3.46
CA VAL A 218 14.18 12.71 4.89
C VAL A 218 15.11 11.53 5.13
N SER A 219 14.82 10.37 4.52
CA SER A 219 15.65 9.17 4.66
C SER A 219 15.38 8.16 3.57
N ILE A 220 16.40 7.35 3.26
CA ILE A 220 16.24 6.07 2.57
C ILE A 220 16.95 5.01 3.41
N ASN A 221 16.24 3.91 3.71
CA ASN A 221 16.78 2.80 4.48
C ASN A 221 16.43 1.47 3.83
N LEU A 222 17.39 0.56 3.83
CA LEU A 222 17.16 -0.85 3.50
C LEU A 222 17.15 -1.65 4.82
N SER A 223 16.10 -2.41 5.07
CA SER A 223 16.00 -3.19 6.30
C SER A 223 15.44 -4.58 6.08
N GLN A 224 15.92 -5.53 6.89
CA GLN A 224 15.25 -6.81 7.06
C GLN A 224 14.35 -6.74 8.28
N ARG A 225 13.04 -6.79 8.05
CA ARG A 225 12.07 -6.59 9.12
C ARG A 225 11.00 -7.68 9.17
N ALA A 226 10.58 -8.02 10.38
CA ALA A 226 9.38 -8.80 10.62
C ALA A 226 8.24 -7.86 11.00
N THR A 227 7.06 -8.10 10.42
CA THR A 227 5.86 -7.30 10.71
C THR A 227 4.74 -8.23 11.19
N VAL A 228 4.08 -7.81 12.27
CA VAL A 228 2.83 -8.39 12.76
C VAL A 228 1.72 -7.39 12.50
N VAL A 229 0.64 -7.86 11.90
CA VAL A 229 -0.52 -7.03 11.57
C VAL A 229 -1.70 -7.41 12.44
N SER A 230 -2.39 -6.41 12.98
CA SER A 230 -3.70 -6.56 13.57
C SER A 230 -4.61 -5.44 13.09
N ALA A 231 -5.87 -5.73 12.78
CA ALA A 231 -6.78 -4.75 12.25
C ALA A 231 -8.15 -4.81 12.90
N ARG A 232 -8.84 -3.68 12.96
CA ARG A 232 -10.21 -3.58 13.44
C ARG A 232 -11.00 -2.58 12.62
N THR A 233 -12.27 -2.85 12.41
CA THR A 233 -13.23 -1.85 11.95
C THR A 233 -13.55 -0.91 13.11
N VAL A 234 -13.44 0.40 12.87
CA VAL A 234 -13.69 1.43 13.89
C VAL A 234 -14.98 2.19 13.67
N GLY A 235 -15.59 2.08 12.49
CA GLY A 235 -16.85 2.74 12.16
C GLY A 235 -17.18 2.61 10.69
N THR A 236 -18.16 3.39 10.27
CA THR A 236 -18.57 3.59 8.87
C THR A 236 -18.44 5.06 8.49
N VAL A 237 -18.35 5.32 7.20
CA VAL A 237 -18.24 6.66 6.62
C VAL A 237 -19.35 6.79 5.57
N PRO A 238 -20.08 7.92 5.49
CA PRO A 238 -21.07 8.11 4.43
C PRO A 238 -20.48 7.87 3.04
N ALA A 239 -21.18 7.11 2.21
CA ALA A 239 -20.70 6.72 0.88
C ALA A 239 -20.32 7.94 0.02
N GLU A 240 -21.05 9.05 0.13
CA GLU A 240 -20.78 10.31 -0.58
C GLU A 240 -19.39 10.89 -0.29
N ASN A 241 -18.82 10.63 0.88
CA ASN A 241 -17.48 11.09 1.22
C ASN A 241 -16.38 10.34 0.45
N LEU A 242 -16.65 9.09 0.05
CA LEU A 242 -15.67 8.22 -0.60
C LEU A 242 -15.85 8.15 -2.12
N ILE A 243 -17.04 8.42 -2.65
CA ILE A 243 -17.31 8.37 -4.10
C ILE A 243 -16.31 9.21 -4.90
N PRO A 244 -15.93 10.46 -4.52
CA PRO A 244 -14.94 11.25 -5.24
C PRO A 244 -13.52 10.63 -5.25
N PHE A 245 -13.24 9.68 -4.36
CA PHE A 245 -11.93 9.07 -4.16
C PHE A 245 -11.85 7.60 -4.60
N VAL A 246 -12.91 7.05 -5.19
CA VAL A 246 -12.93 5.62 -5.58
C VAL A 246 -11.85 5.27 -6.61
N HIS A 247 -11.43 6.24 -7.44
CA HIS A 247 -10.35 6.09 -8.42
C HIS A 247 -8.98 5.76 -7.79
N GLN A 248 -8.74 6.13 -6.55
CA GLN A 248 -7.53 5.72 -5.81
C GLN A 248 -7.48 4.20 -5.61
N ARG A 249 -8.63 3.55 -5.55
CA ARG A 249 -8.76 2.11 -5.31
C ARG A 249 -9.10 1.32 -6.58
N TYR A 250 -9.89 1.90 -7.47
CA TYR A 250 -10.32 1.30 -8.73
C TYR A 250 -9.85 2.19 -9.87
N ASP A 251 -9.30 1.57 -10.91
CA ASP A 251 -8.83 2.33 -12.04
C ASP A 251 -10.00 3.01 -12.76
N ASP A 252 -9.90 4.31 -12.92
CA ASP A 252 -10.80 5.07 -13.78
C ASP A 252 -10.28 5.04 -15.21
N LEU A 253 -10.80 4.11 -16.01
CA LEU A 253 -10.35 3.95 -17.40
C LEU A 253 -10.79 5.09 -18.31
N SER A 254 -11.69 5.96 -17.88
CA SER A 254 -12.12 7.14 -18.67
C SER A 254 -10.98 8.12 -18.95
N VAL A 255 -9.96 8.14 -18.07
CA VAL A 255 -8.77 8.99 -18.27
C VAL A 255 -7.86 8.53 -19.43
N LEU A 256 -8.07 7.30 -19.95
CA LEU A 256 -7.29 6.77 -21.09
C LEU A 256 -7.82 7.24 -22.45
N GLY A 257 -8.93 7.98 -22.47
CA GLY A 257 -9.61 8.41 -23.69
C GLY A 257 -10.36 7.26 -24.40
N ASN A 258 -11.27 7.61 -25.29
CA ASN A 258 -11.86 6.65 -26.20
C ASN A 258 -10.96 6.55 -27.45
N LYS A 259 -10.67 5.34 -27.91
CA LYS A 259 -9.89 5.11 -29.14
C LYS A 259 -10.57 5.67 -30.41
N ASP A 260 -11.82 6.10 -30.29
CA ASP A 260 -12.66 6.58 -31.39
C ASP A 260 -12.63 8.10 -31.57
N ASP A 261 -11.91 8.83 -30.72
CA ASP A 261 -11.81 10.31 -30.80
C ASP A 261 -10.66 10.80 -31.73
N ASP A 262 -9.90 9.87 -32.34
CA ASP A 262 -8.75 10.17 -33.23
C ASP A 262 -9.01 9.78 -34.72
N GLU A 263 -10.29 9.65 -35.19
CA GLU A 263 -10.62 9.48 -36.60
C GLU A 263 -11.33 10.71 -37.24
#